data_f953584f66aa0dcca38ef9ea12b58c83
#
_entry.id   f953584f66aa0dcca38ef9ea12b58c83
#
_cell.length_a   1.000
_cell.length_b   1.000
_cell.length_c   1.000
_cell.angle_alpha   90.00
_cell.angle_beta   90.00
_cell.angle_gamma   90.00
#
_symmetry.space_group_name_H-M   'P 1'
#
loop_
_entity.id
_entity.type
_entity.pdbx_description
1 polymer ?
#
loop_
_entity_poly.entity_id
_entity_poly.type
_entity_poly.pdbx_seq_one_letter_code
_entity_poly.pdbx_strand_id
1 'polypeptide(L)'
;RVFFTSGGGEAVERAWKLAKQYFKLTGKPLKHKVISRSIAYHGTPQGALAITGIPDLKKMFEPLTPGGFRAPNTNIYRAPDEELAADPKKFGRWAADRIAEAIEFEGPDTVAAVFLEPVQNAGGCFPPPPGYFERVREICDEYDVLLVSDEVICAFGRIGSMFACQDFGYTPDIITCAKGMTSGYSPIGAMIASERLFEPFNDNTTTFAHGYTFGGHPVSSAVALANLDIFEREGLNDHVKSTAPAFRSTLEKLYDLPIVGDVRGEGFFYGIELVKDKTTKETFTCLLYTSPS
;
A
#
# COMPACT_ATOMS: atom_id res chain seq x y z
N ARG A 1 -17.37 1.28 7.61
CA ARG A 1 -17.42 0.09 8.48
C ARG A 1 -16.03 -0.45 8.73
N VAL A 2 -15.81 -1.03 9.92
CA VAL A 2 -14.50 -1.58 10.30
C VAL A 2 -14.66 -3.09 10.55
N PHE A 3 -13.73 -3.88 9.99
CA PHE A 3 -13.60 -5.30 10.26
C PHE A 3 -12.19 -5.58 10.80
N PHE A 4 -12.13 -6.08 12.03
CA PHE A 4 -10.86 -6.41 12.67
C PHE A 4 -10.31 -7.75 12.21
N THR A 5 -8.98 -7.84 12.19
CA THR A 5 -8.18 -9.03 11.87
C THR A 5 -7.05 -9.14 12.90
N SER A 6 -6.19 -10.15 12.80
CA SER A 6 -5.01 -10.25 13.66
C SER A 6 -3.76 -9.62 13.02
N GLY A 7 -3.83 -9.19 11.76
CA GLY A 7 -2.69 -8.58 11.08
C GLY A 7 -2.99 -8.05 9.67
N GLY A 8 -2.00 -7.39 9.08
CA GLY A 8 -2.16 -6.69 7.79
C GLY A 8 -2.47 -7.61 6.61
N GLY A 9 -1.79 -8.76 6.51
CA GLY A 9 -2.05 -9.71 5.42
C GLY A 9 -3.48 -10.24 5.43
N GLU A 10 -4.06 -10.45 6.61
CA GLU A 10 -5.46 -10.84 6.75
C GLU A 10 -6.42 -9.69 6.41
N ALA A 11 -6.03 -8.44 6.70
CA ALA A 11 -6.82 -7.27 6.29
C ALA A 11 -6.86 -7.16 4.76
N VAL A 12 -5.75 -7.41 4.08
CA VAL A 12 -5.66 -7.46 2.61
C VAL A 12 -6.52 -8.59 2.03
N GLU A 13 -6.45 -9.80 2.58
CA GLU A 13 -7.32 -10.93 2.19
C GLU A 13 -8.80 -10.56 2.28
N ARG A 14 -9.16 -9.90 3.38
CA ARG A 14 -10.53 -9.46 3.62
C ARG A 14 -10.97 -8.39 2.61
N ALA A 15 -10.13 -7.43 2.30
CA ALA A 15 -10.42 -6.39 1.33
C ALA A 15 -10.68 -6.99 -0.07
N TRP A 16 -9.84 -7.94 -0.51
CA TRP A 16 -10.07 -8.61 -1.79
C TRP A 16 -11.34 -9.42 -1.82
N LYS A 17 -11.65 -10.16 -0.74
CA LYS A 17 -12.90 -10.91 -0.65
C LYS A 17 -14.14 -10.01 -0.65
N LEU A 18 -14.07 -8.87 0.07
CA LEU A 18 -15.15 -7.88 0.06
C LEU A 18 -15.38 -7.33 -1.34
N ALA A 19 -14.31 -6.94 -2.06
CA ALA A 19 -14.39 -6.45 -3.43
C ALA A 19 -15.10 -7.46 -4.36
N LYS A 20 -14.71 -8.73 -4.30
CA LYS A 20 -15.34 -9.80 -5.07
C LYS A 20 -16.83 -9.95 -4.74
N GLN A 21 -17.18 -9.95 -3.46
CA GLN A 21 -18.57 -10.12 -3.05
C GLN A 21 -19.42 -8.89 -3.40
N TYR A 22 -18.90 -7.69 -3.18
CA TYR A 22 -19.56 -6.45 -3.55
C TYR A 22 -19.96 -6.44 -5.03
N PHE A 23 -19.04 -6.76 -5.93
CA PHE A 23 -19.33 -6.77 -7.36
C PHE A 23 -20.31 -7.89 -7.76
N LYS A 24 -20.29 -9.04 -7.11
CA LYS A 24 -21.30 -10.07 -7.34
C LYS A 24 -22.70 -9.59 -6.94
N LEU A 25 -22.81 -8.91 -5.81
CA LEU A 25 -24.08 -8.39 -5.30
C LEU A 25 -24.60 -7.20 -6.13
N THR A 26 -23.71 -6.44 -6.77
CA THR A 26 -24.07 -5.28 -7.62
C THR A 26 -24.19 -5.64 -9.10
N GLY A 27 -24.31 -6.95 -9.45
CA GLY A 27 -24.57 -7.40 -10.81
C GLY A 27 -23.36 -7.47 -11.73
N LYS A 28 -22.13 -7.41 -11.18
CA LYS A 28 -20.86 -7.47 -11.93
C LYS A 28 -20.01 -8.70 -11.49
N PRO A 29 -20.54 -9.94 -11.64
CA PRO A 29 -19.94 -11.14 -11.02
C PRO A 29 -18.58 -11.53 -11.60
N LEU A 30 -18.20 -11.00 -12.74
CA LEU A 30 -16.90 -11.26 -13.38
C LEU A 30 -15.77 -10.45 -12.75
N LYS A 31 -16.05 -9.36 -12.03
CA LYS A 31 -15.02 -8.54 -11.37
C LYS A 31 -14.43 -9.29 -10.16
N HIS A 32 -13.20 -9.79 -10.32
CA HIS A 32 -12.51 -10.56 -9.29
C HIS A 32 -10.99 -10.36 -9.26
N LYS A 33 -10.42 -9.81 -10.35
CA LYS A 33 -8.99 -9.57 -10.50
C LYS A 33 -8.54 -8.35 -9.69
N VAL A 34 -7.27 -8.33 -9.33
CA VAL A 34 -6.63 -7.23 -8.61
C VAL A 34 -5.35 -6.82 -9.32
N ILE A 35 -5.15 -5.51 -9.42
CA ILE A 35 -3.89 -4.92 -9.89
C ILE A 35 -3.16 -4.34 -8.69
N SER A 36 -1.88 -4.64 -8.56
CA SER A 36 -0.95 -4.03 -7.61
C SER A 36 0.31 -3.55 -8.34
N ARG A 37 1.26 -2.95 -7.62
CA ARG A 37 2.53 -2.53 -8.25
C ARG A 37 3.57 -3.65 -8.24
N SER A 38 4.50 -3.63 -9.20
CA SER A 38 5.74 -4.40 -9.11
C SER A 38 6.51 -4.00 -7.85
N ILE A 39 7.20 -4.94 -7.23
CA ILE A 39 7.91 -4.83 -5.95
C ILE A 39 7.06 -4.34 -4.76
N ALA A 40 5.72 -4.33 -4.86
CA ALA A 40 4.82 -4.08 -3.74
C ALA A 40 4.81 -5.25 -2.76
N TYR A 41 4.50 -4.97 -1.49
CA TYR A 41 4.32 -6.00 -0.47
C TYR A 41 2.97 -5.85 0.22
N HIS A 42 2.13 -6.87 0.12
CA HIS A 42 0.77 -6.87 0.69
C HIS A 42 0.52 -7.97 1.73
N GLY A 43 1.51 -8.83 1.97
CA GLY A 43 1.42 -9.88 2.98
C GLY A 43 1.79 -11.27 2.46
N THR A 44 1.76 -12.25 3.36
CA THR A 44 2.15 -13.65 3.11
C THR A 44 1.00 -14.65 3.04
N PRO A 45 -0.24 -14.39 3.51
CA PRO A 45 -1.37 -15.25 3.18
C PRO A 45 -1.55 -15.41 1.67
N GLN A 46 -2.09 -16.54 1.21
CA GLN A 46 -2.08 -16.93 -0.21
C GLN A 46 -2.62 -15.86 -1.18
N GLY A 47 -3.71 -15.19 -0.87
CA GLY A 47 -4.23 -14.10 -1.71
C GLY A 47 -3.39 -12.83 -1.61
N ALA A 48 -2.97 -12.43 -0.41
CA ALA A 48 -2.08 -11.28 -0.22
C ALA A 48 -0.72 -11.51 -0.89
N LEU A 49 -0.18 -12.74 -0.81
CA LEU A 49 1.04 -13.13 -1.51
C LEU A 49 0.85 -13.10 -3.03
N ALA A 50 -0.32 -13.54 -3.51
CA ALA A 50 -0.65 -13.48 -4.94
C ALA A 50 -0.56 -12.07 -5.50
N ILE A 51 -0.91 -11.03 -4.74
CA ILE A 51 -0.81 -9.63 -5.14
C ILE A 51 0.46 -8.91 -4.66
N THR A 52 1.32 -9.55 -3.88
CA THR A 52 2.68 -9.09 -3.57
C THR A 52 3.53 -9.11 -4.85
N GLY A 53 4.22 -8.01 -5.14
CA GLY A 53 4.96 -7.78 -6.38
C GLY A 53 6.43 -8.22 -6.35
N ILE A 54 6.89 -8.90 -5.29
CA ILE A 54 8.28 -9.34 -5.08
C ILE A 54 8.40 -10.82 -5.47
N PRO A 55 9.04 -11.15 -6.62
CA PRO A 55 9.08 -12.53 -7.14
C PRO A 55 9.71 -13.53 -6.17
N ASP A 56 10.79 -13.14 -5.50
CA ASP A 56 11.54 -14.05 -4.60
C ASP A 56 10.73 -14.54 -3.40
N LEU A 57 9.74 -13.76 -2.95
CA LEU A 57 8.84 -14.17 -1.87
C LEU A 57 7.79 -15.20 -2.32
N LYS A 58 7.62 -15.40 -3.63
CA LYS A 58 6.51 -16.19 -4.21
C LYS A 58 6.94 -17.52 -4.77
N LYS A 59 8.12 -17.58 -5.41
CA LYS A 59 8.58 -18.71 -6.22
C LYS A 59 8.52 -20.09 -5.51
N MET A 60 8.66 -20.12 -4.19
CA MET A 60 8.60 -21.36 -3.41
C MET A 60 7.18 -21.80 -3.05
N PHE A 61 6.19 -20.95 -3.30
CA PHE A 61 4.79 -21.15 -2.88
C PHE A 61 3.81 -21.19 -4.06
N GLU A 62 4.32 -21.10 -5.28
CA GLU A 62 3.48 -21.19 -6.49
C GLU A 62 3.02 -22.64 -6.74
N PRO A 63 1.79 -22.82 -7.28
CA PRO A 63 0.87 -21.81 -7.77
C PRO A 63 0.10 -21.07 -6.64
N LEU A 64 -0.04 -19.75 -6.81
CA LEU A 64 -0.78 -18.89 -5.87
C LEU A 64 -2.24 -18.72 -6.31
N THR A 65 -3.03 -18.02 -5.47
CA THR A 65 -4.41 -17.64 -5.81
C THR A 65 -4.44 -16.85 -7.13
N PRO A 66 -5.23 -17.29 -8.13
CA PRO A 66 -5.30 -16.60 -9.42
C PRO A 66 -5.98 -15.23 -9.32
N GLY A 67 -5.64 -14.33 -10.25
CA GLY A 67 -6.28 -13.02 -10.40
C GLY A 67 -5.47 -11.84 -9.85
N GLY A 68 -4.20 -12.04 -9.51
CA GLY A 68 -3.30 -10.95 -9.12
C GLY A 68 -2.38 -10.51 -10.27
N PHE A 69 -2.46 -9.25 -10.69
CA PHE A 69 -1.69 -8.67 -11.81
C PHE A 69 -0.89 -7.46 -11.35
N ARG A 70 0.01 -6.96 -12.20
CA ARG A 70 0.99 -5.93 -11.84
C ARG A 70 1.01 -4.78 -12.83
N ALA A 71 1.06 -3.56 -12.28
CA ALA A 71 1.52 -2.36 -12.96
C ALA A 71 2.96 -2.02 -12.53
N PRO A 72 3.70 -1.20 -13.27
CA PRO A 72 4.99 -0.69 -12.84
C PRO A 72 4.93 0.04 -11.49
N ASN A 73 6.06 0.10 -10.79
CA ASN A 73 6.20 0.87 -9.55
C ASN A 73 6.44 2.37 -9.81
N THR A 74 6.53 3.15 -8.74
CA THR A 74 6.71 4.60 -8.79
C THR A 74 8.15 5.05 -8.46
N ASN A 75 9.15 4.24 -8.77
CA ASN A 75 10.56 4.61 -8.56
C ASN A 75 11.06 5.56 -9.64
N ILE A 76 10.96 6.86 -9.40
CA ILE A 76 11.43 7.91 -10.33
C ILE A 76 12.95 7.89 -10.52
N TYR A 77 13.73 7.47 -9.52
CA TYR A 77 15.18 7.32 -9.66
C TYR A 77 15.55 6.35 -10.79
N ARG A 78 14.66 5.38 -11.09
CA ARG A 78 14.78 4.41 -12.17
C ARG A 78 13.67 4.57 -13.22
N ALA A 79 13.29 5.82 -13.51
CA ALA A 79 12.35 6.13 -14.58
C ALA A 79 12.84 5.53 -15.92
N PRO A 80 11.94 5.14 -16.83
CA PRO A 80 12.30 4.45 -18.07
C PRO A 80 13.09 5.31 -19.04
N ASP A 81 12.97 6.64 -18.94
CA ASP A 81 13.68 7.60 -19.77
C ASP A 81 14.00 8.89 -19.00
N GLU A 82 14.89 9.72 -19.61
CA GLU A 82 15.35 10.96 -18.99
C GLU A 82 14.25 12.04 -18.91
N GLU A 83 13.32 12.06 -19.84
CA GLU A 83 12.24 13.05 -19.87
C GLU A 83 11.29 12.83 -18.69
N LEU A 84 10.94 11.59 -18.40
CA LEU A 84 10.15 11.21 -17.24
C LEU A 84 10.90 11.40 -15.92
N ALA A 85 12.21 11.13 -15.91
CA ALA A 85 13.04 11.36 -14.74
C ALA A 85 13.14 12.85 -14.36
N ALA A 86 13.13 13.74 -15.35
CA ALA A 86 13.26 15.19 -15.18
C ALA A 86 11.96 15.89 -14.72
N ASP A 87 10.78 15.26 -14.94
CA ASP A 87 9.48 15.81 -14.58
C ASP A 87 8.68 14.86 -13.68
N PRO A 88 8.76 15.02 -12.35
CA PRO A 88 8.05 14.18 -11.40
C PRO A 88 6.53 14.13 -11.60
N LYS A 89 5.90 15.23 -12.05
CA LYS A 89 4.46 15.26 -12.30
C LYS A 89 4.09 14.46 -13.55
N LYS A 90 4.88 14.60 -14.61
CA LYS A 90 4.73 13.79 -15.83
C LYS A 90 4.92 12.31 -15.54
N PHE A 91 5.96 11.98 -14.78
CA PHE A 91 6.22 10.61 -14.32
C PHE A 91 5.06 10.06 -13.48
N GLY A 92 4.50 10.87 -12.56
CA GLY A 92 3.35 10.47 -11.75
C GLY A 92 2.13 10.08 -12.59
N ARG A 93 1.77 10.91 -13.55
CA ARG A 93 0.66 10.61 -14.48
C ARG A 93 0.96 9.40 -15.36
N TRP A 94 2.16 9.34 -15.92
CA TRP A 94 2.59 8.18 -16.71
C TRP A 94 2.50 6.87 -15.92
N ALA A 95 2.98 6.85 -14.67
CA ALA A 95 2.93 5.66 -13.83
C ALA A 95 1.49 5.25 -13.47
N ALA A 96 0.59 6.22 -13.27
CA ALA A 96 -0.81 5.95 -13.03
C ALA A 96 -1.51 5.38 -14.29
N ASP A 97 -1.22 5.92 -15.47
CA ASP A 97 -1.81 5.43 -16.73
C ASP A 97 -1.41 3.97 -17.04
N ARG A 98 -0.28 3.48 -16.52
CA ARG A 98 0.07 2.03 -16.58
C ARG A 98 -0.94 1.14 -15.84
N ILE A 99 -1.66 1.70 -14.86
CA ILE A 99 -2.75 0.97 -14.18
C ILE A 99 -3.95 0.87 -15.13
N ALA A 100 -4.30 1.94 -15.85
CA ALA A 100 -5.36 1.90 -16.85
C ALA A 100 -5.05 0.86 -17.95
N GLU A 101 -3.84 0.87 -18.49
CA GLU A 101 -3.42 -0.13 -19.49
C GLU A 101 -3.51 -1.57 -18.96
N ALA A 102 -3.13 -1.79 -17.68
CA ALA A 102 -3.27 -3.10 -17.07
C ALA A 102 -4.74 -3.51 -16.90
N ILE A 103 -5.64 -2.56 -16.58
CA ILE A 103 -7.09 -2.81 -16.51
C ILE A 103 -7.64 -3.19 -17.90
N GLU A 104 -7.26 -2.44 -18.93
CA GLU A 104 -7.69 -2.71 -20.30
C GLU A 104 -7.19 -4.07 -20.80
N PHE A 105 -5.92 -4.39 -20.55
CA PHE A 105 -5.32 -5.67 -20.94
C PHE A 105 -5.99 -6.85 -20.27
N GLU A 106 -6.30 -6.75 -18.96
CA GLU A 106 -6.95 -7.81 -18.19
C GLU A 106 -8.46 -7.93 -18.44
N GLY A 107 -9.06 -6.93 -19.07
CA GLY A 107 -10.48 -6.79 -19.32
C GLY A 107 -11.19 -6.02 -18.20
N PRO A 108 -11.68 -4.79 -18.47
CA PRO A 108 -12.29 -3.91 -17.48
C PRO A 108 -13.41 -4.54 -16.66
N ASP A 109 -14.21 -5.41 -17.28
CA ASP A 109 -15.31 -6.13 -16.62
C ASP A 109 -14.82 -7.22 -15.66
N THR A 110 -13.54 -7.50 -15.60
CA THR A 110 -12.97 -8.55 -14.75
C THR A 110 -12.14 -8.01 -13.59
N VAL A 111 -11.71 -6.75 -13.64
CA VAL A 111 -10.89 -6.13 -12.59
C VAL A 111 -11.78 -5.56 -11.50
N ALA A 112 -11.60 -6.03 -10.27
CA ALA A 112 -12.36 -5.61 -9.10
C ALA A 112 -11.68 -4.48 -8.33
N ALA A 113 -10.36 -4.51 -8.18
CA ALA A 113 -9.67 -3.56 -7.32
C ALA A 113 -8.24 -3.28 -7.75
N VAL A 114 -7.75 -2.09 -7.39
CA VAL A 114 -6.34 -1.69 -7.41
C VAL A 114 -5.87 -1.57 -5.97
N PHE A 115 -4.79 -2.28 -5.60
CA PHE A 115 -4.20 -2.24 -4.25
C PHE A 115 -2.88 -1.49 -4.29
N LEU A 116 -2.80 -0.39 -3.55
CA LEU A 116 -1.63 0.49 -3.53
C LEU A 116 -1.25 0.87 -2.10
N GLU A 117 0.04 0.82 -1.81
CA GLU A 117 0.62 1.43 -0.61
C GLU A 117 0.79 2.93 -0.87
N PRO A 118 0.42 3.83 0.06
CA PRO A 118 0.63 5.28 -0.12
C PRO A 118 2.09 5.63 -0.38
N VAL A 119 3.00 5.14 0.44
CA VAL A 119 4.44 5.04 0.17
C VAL A 119 4.74 3.56 -0.04
N GLN A 120 5.24 3.19 -1.21
CA GLN A 120 5.52 1.79 -1.52
C GLN A 120 6.70 1.30 -0.69
N ASN A 121 6.42 0.39 0.24
CA ASN A 121 7.32 0.11 1.37
C ASN A 121 8.49 -0.83 1.04
N ALA A 122 8.28 -2.13 1.01
CA ALA A 122 9.34 -3.15 0.90
C ALA A 122 10.17 -3.06 -0.37
N GLY A 123 9.65 -2.43 -1.42
CA GLY A 123 10.38 -2.20 -2.66
C GLY A 123 11.44 -1.09 -2.56
N GLY A 124 11.42 -0.27 -1.50
CA GLY A 124 12.43 0.78 -1.30
C GLY A 124 11.86 2.16 -0.93
N CYS A 125 10.74 2.23 -0.24
CA CYS A 125 10.12 3.46 0.28
C CYS A 125 9.89 4.52 -0.81
N PHE A 126 9.13 4.18 -1.85
CA PHE A 126 8.81 5.11 -2.94
C PHE A 126 7.59 5.98 -2.58
N PRO A 127 7.78 7.28 -2.27
CA PRO A 127 6.66 8.23 -2.18
C PRO A 127 5.93 8.32 -3.52
N PRO A 128 4.64 8.64 -3.52
CA PRO A 128 3.91 8.85 -4.77
C PRO A 128 4.42 10.12 -5.46
N PRO A 129 4.75 10.07 -6.75
CA PRO A 129 5.05 11.28 -7.50
C PRO A 129 3.82 12.21 -7.56
N PRO A 130 4.01 13.53 -7.72
CA PRO A 130 2.90 14.49 -7.84
C PRO A 130 1.89 14.08 -8.92
N GLY A 131 0.59 14.15 -8.61
CA GLY A 131 -0.50 13.81 -9.52
C GLY A 131 -0.76 12.31 -9.69
N TYR A 132 0.02 11.43 -9.06
CA TYR A 132 -0.16 9.98 -9.18
C TYR A 132 -1.52 9.51 -8.63
N PHE A 133 -1.82 9.76 -7.36
CA PHE A 133 -3.06 9.29 -6.75
C PHE A 133 -4.30 10.02 -7.25
N GLU A 134 -4.17 11.29 -7.65
CA GLU A 134 -5.24 11.99 -8.36
C GLU A 134 -5.66 11.23 -9.63
N ARG A 135 -4.67 10.89 -10.46
CA ARG A 135 -4.92 10.14 -11.70
C ARG A 135 -5.39 8.70 -11.44
N VAL A 136 -4.85 8.03 -10.42
CA VAL A 136 -5.32 6.68 -10.03
C VAL A 136 -6.79 6.72 -9.62
N ARG A 137 -7.22 7.74 -8.88
CA ARG A 137 -8.64 7.86 -8.49
C ARG A 137 -9.53 8.04 -9.71
N GLU A 138 -9.14 8.93 -10.65
CA GLU A 138 -9.84 9.11 -11.93
C GLU A 138 -9.99 7.77 -12.68
N ILE A 139 -8.91 6.99 -12.81
CA ILE A 139 -8.90 5.69 -13.48
C ILE A 139 -9.85 4.71 -12.76
N CYS A 140 -9.77 4.62 -11.45
CA CYS A 140 -10.64 3.73 -10.69
C CYS A 140 -12.12 4.09 -10.84
N ASP A 141 -12.45 5.38 -10.91
CA ASP A 141 -13.83 5.85 -11.13
C ASP A 141 -14.29 5.58 -12.57
N GLU A 142 -13.43 5.80 -13.56
CA GLU A 142 -13.71 5.56 -14.97
C GLU A 142 -14.05 4.09 -15.27
N TYR A 143 -13.27 3.16 -14.69
CA TYR A 143 -13.45 1.72 -14.92
C TYR A 143 -14.33 1.03 -13.87
N ASP A 144 -14.91 1.77 -12.93
CA ASP A 144 -15.65 1.22 -11.79
C ASP A 144 -14.84 0.11 -11.09
N VAL A 145 -13.63 0.44 -10.68
CA VAL A 145 -12.70 -0.42 -9.95
C VAL A 145 -12.48 0.17 -8.55
N LEU A 146 -12.44 -0.66 -7.52
CA LEU A 146 -12.22 -0.19 -6.16
C LEU A 146 -10.76 0.18 -5.93
N LEU A 147 -10.50 1.34 -5.31
CA LEU A 147 -9.20 1.74 -4.83
C LEU A 147 -9.00 1.28 -3.38
N VAL A 148 -8.03 0.41 -3.15
CA VAL A 148 -7.64 -0.06 -1.82
C VAL A 148 -6.30 0.58 -1.44
N SER A 149 -6.31 1.37 -0.37
CA SER A 149 -5.08 1.92 0.24
C SER A 149 -4.54 0.93 1.26
N ASP A 150 -3.39 0.34 0.97
CA ASP A 150 -2.69 -0.50 1.92
C ASP A 150 -1.82 0.36 2.85
N GLU A 151 -2.42 0.73 3.96
CA GLU A 151 -1.84 1.58 5.00
C GLU A 151 -1.19 0.79 6.13
N VAL A 152 -0.93 -0.48 5.93
CA VAL A 152 -0.36 -1.37 6.97
C VAL A 152 0.94 -0.84 7.55
N ILE A 153 1.73 -0.08 6.79
CA ILE A 153 2.92 0.61 7.29
C ILE A 153 2.69 2.12 7.43
N CYS A 154 2.00 2.75 6.48
CA CYS A 154 1.93 4.21 6.40
C CYS A 154 0.98 4.85 7.42
N ALA A 155 -0.04 4.10 7.92
CA ALA A 155 -0.95 4.60 8.93
C ALA A 155 -0.29 4.82 10.30
N PHE A 156 -1.03 5.45 11.19
CA PHE A 156 -0.68 5.69 12.59
C PHE A 156 0.62 6.47 12.73
N GLY A 157 0.68 7.64 12.09
CA GLY A 157 1.71 8.65 12.30
C GLY A 157 3.03 8.42 11.55
N ARG A 158 3.18 7.33 10.77
CA ARG A 158 4.45 7.04 10.08
C ARG A 158 4.97 8.19 9.23
N ILE A 159 4.07 8.94 8.59
CA ILE A 159 4.39 10.12 7.80
C ILE A 159 3.80 11.43 8.37
N GLY A 160 3.20 11.36 9.56
CA GLY A 160 2.68 12.53 10.27
C GLY A 160 1.16 12.69 10.24
N SER A 161 0.43 11.75 9.66
CA SER A 161 -1.05 11.71 9.69
C SER A 161 -1.56 10.36 10.17
N MET A 162 -2.83 10.29 10.57
CA MET A 162 -3.43 9.02 10.99
C MET A 162 -3.45 8.02 9.84
N PHE A 163 -3.77 8.48 8.63
CA PHE A 163 -3.69 7.73 7.38
C PHE A 163 -2.96 8.55 6.32
N ALA A 164 -2.02 7.93 5.61
CA ALA A 164 -1.21 8.59 4.60
C ALA A 164 -2.00 9.07 3.38
N CYS A 165 -3.14 8.45 3.06
CA CYS A 165 -4.04 8.92 2.00
C CYS A 165 -4.51 10.37 2.25
N GLN A 166 -4.57 10.84 3.50
CA GLN A 166 -4.90 12.21 3.86
C GLN A 166 -3.82 13.19 3.38
N ASP A 167 -2.54 12.84 3.57
CA ASP A 167 -1.41 13.70 3.14
C ASP A 167 -1.27 13.74 1.62
N PHE A 168 -1.59 12.65 0.94
CA PHE A 168 -1.53 12.56 -0.52
C PHE A 168 -2.85 12.94 -1.23
N GLY A 169 -3.86 13.40 -0.48
CA GLY A 169 -5.07 14.02 -1.01
C GLY A 169 -5.98 13.12 -1.80
N TYR A 170 -6.06 11.82 -1.50
CA TYR A 170 -6.99 10.91 -2.15
C TYR A 170 -7.89 10.16 -1.15
N THR A 171 -9.05 9.75 -1.60
CA THR A 171 -10.01 8.97 -0.81
C THR A 171 -10.13 7.56 -1.39
N PRO A 172 -9.63 6.53 -0.69
CA PRO A 172 -9.81 5.14 -1.12
C PRO A 172 -11.20 4.62 -0.76
N ASP A 173 -11.62 3.56 -1.44
CA ASP A 173 -12.84 2.82 -1.11
C ASP A 173 -12.64 1.92 0.11
N ILE A 174 -11.43 1.39 0.27
CA ILE A 174 -11.03 0.53 1.37
C ILE A 174 -9.64 0.93 1.86
N ILE A 175 -9.45 0.94 3.19
CA ILE A 175 -8.13 1.04 3.83
C ILE A 175 -7.84 -0.29 4.53
N THR A 176 -6.63 -0.82 4.37
CA THR A 176 -6.10 -1.91 5.20
C THR A 176 -5.03 -1.36 6.13
N CYS A 177 -5.09 -1.69 7.42
CA CYS A 177 -4.14 -1.20 8.41
C CYS A 177 -3.83 -2.25 9.49
N ALA A 178 -2.69 -2.10 10.16
CA ALA A 178 -2.22 -2.96 11.26
C ALA A 178 -1.05 -2.28 11.99
N LYS A 179 -0.02 -3.02 12.33
CA LYS A 179 1.29 -2.59 12.90
C LYS A 179 1.21 -1.41 13.87
N GLY A 180 1.27 -0.18 13.34
CA GLY A 180 1.19 1.06 14.11
C GLY A 180 -0.08 1.22 14.93
N MET A 181 -1.16 0.48 14.62
CA MET A 181 -2.39 0.50 15.40
C MET A 181 -2.17 0.17 16.88
N THR A 182 -1.20 -0.68 17.19
CA THR A 182 -0.80 -1.02 18.57
C THR A 182 0.67 -0.75 18.84
N SER A 183 1.38 -0.06 17.96
CA SER A 183 2.84 0.10 18.02
C SER A 183 3.62 -1.23 18.21
N GLY A 184 3.04 -2.34 17.73
CA GLY A 184 3.62 -3.68 17.81
C GLY A 184 3.42 -4.41 19.15
N TYR A 185 2.74 -3.81 20.12
CA TYR A 185 2.52 -4.44 21.44
C TYR A 185 1.51 -5.58 21.44
N SER A 186 0.56 -5.59 20.49
CA SER A 186 -0.44 -6.66 20.37
C SER A 186 -0.88 -6.87 18.92
N PRO A 187 -1.14 -8.12 18.52
CA PRO A 187 -1.55 -8.41 17.15
C PRO A 187 -2.99 -7.92 16.90
N ILE A 188 -3.14 -6.96 15.98
CA ILE A 188 -4.41 -6.50 15.46
C ILE A 188 -4.20 -5.89 14.08
N GLY A 189 -5.20 -5.99 13.24
CA GLY A 189 -5.31 -5.29 11.97
C GLY A 189 -6.76 -4.97 11.69
N ALA A 190 -7.00 -4.21 10.66
CA ALA A 190 -8.35 -3.88 10.24
C ALA A 190 -8.44 -3.63 8.73
N MET A 191 -9.61 -3.94 8.18
CA MET A 191 -10.10 -3.42 6.92
C MET A 191 -11.18 -2.37 7.25
N ILE A 192 -11.01 -1.16 6.76
CA ILE A 192 -11.96 -0.07 6.88
C ILE A 192 -12.54 0.16 5.48
N ALA A 193 -13.83 0.00 5.32
CA ALA A 193 -14.50 0.15 4.04
C ALA A 193 -15.53 1.28 4.08
N SER A 194 -15.65 1.99 2.96
CA SER A 194 -16.63 3.05 2.77
C SER A 194 -18.06 2.52 2.93
N GLU A 195 -19.00 3.37 3.30
CA GLU A 195 -20.38 2.97 3.57
C GLU A 195 -21.05 2.39 2.32
N ARG A 196 -20.80 2.94 1.14
CA ARG A 196 -21.36 2.44 -0.12
C ARG A 196 -21.09 0.96 -0.37
N LEU A 197 -19.98 0.41 0.13
CA LEU A 197 -19.64 -1.00 -0.04
C LEU A 197 -20.51 -1.92 0.85
N PHE A 198 -21.22 -1.37 1.81
CA PHE A 198 -22.14 -2.12 2.68
C PHE A 198 -23.60 -1.98 2.30
N GLU A 199 -23.95 -1.07 1.39
CA GLU A 199 -25.32 -0.92 0.91
C GLU A 199 -25.94 -2.24 0.44
N PRO A 200 -25.25 -3.11 -0.34
CA PRO A 200 -25.78 -4.39 -0.77
C PRO A 200 -26.02 -5.41 0.35
N PHE A 201 -25.55 -5.12 1.58
CA PHE A 201 -25.74 -5.98 2.76
C PHE A 201 -26.81 -5.48 3.71
N ASN A 202 -27.44 -4.34 3.43
CA ASN A 202 -28.38 -3.70 4.36
C ASN A 202 -29.79 -4.34 4.38
N ASP A 203 -30.09 -5.21 3.41
CA ASP A 203 -31.39 -5.88 3.30
C ASP A 203 -31.53 -7.10 4.23
N ASN A 204 -30.50 -7.43 5.00
CA ASN A 204 -30.41 -8.60 5.87
C ASN A 204 -30.57 -9.98 5.16
N THR A 205 -30.56 -10.01 3.83
CA THR A 205 -30.59 -11.25 3.05
C THR A 205 -29.21 -11.82 2.79
N THR A 206 -28.17 -10.96 2.87
CA THR A 206 -26.79 -11.29 2.55
C THR A 206 -25.87 -10.90 3.69
N THR A 207 -24.89 -11.74 3.98
CA THR A 207 -23.83 -11.46 4.95
C THR A 207 -22.47 -11.53 4.30
N PHE A 208 -21.51 -10.77 4.82
CA PHE A 208 -20.10 -10.96 4.46
C PHE A 208 -19.56 -12.20 5.19
N ALA A 209 -19.66 -13.37 4.54
CA ALA A 209 -19.33 -14.67 5.12
C ALA A 209 -17.80 -14.87 5.24
N HIS A 210 -17.14 -13.99 5.99
CA HIS A 210 -15.71 -14.02 6.24
C HIS A 210 -15.39 -13.43 7.61
N GLY A 211 -14.56 -14.13 8.38
CA GLY A 211 -14.14 -13.70 9.72
C GLY A 211 -12.90 -14.44 10.17
N TYR A 212 -12.26 -13.90 11.20
CA TYR A 212 -11.18 -14.52 11.93
C TYR A 212 -11.53 -14.66 13.39
N THR A 213 -11.18 -15.78 14.00
CA THR A 213 -11.50 -16.09 15.40
C THR A 213 -11.03 -14.97 16.35
N PHE A 214 -9.86 -14.42 16.13
CA PHE A 214 -9.28 -13.37 16.97
C PHE A 214 -9.46 -11.95 16.41
N GLY A 215 -10.30 -11.76 15.39
CA GLY A 215 -10.65 -10.43 14.90
C GLY A 215 -11.36 -9.61 15.98
N GLY A 216 -10.75 -8.48 16.40
CA GLY A 216 -11.29 -7.66 17.50
C GLY A 216 -11.07 -8.27 18.89
N HIS A 217 -9.99 -9.04 19.09
CA HIS A 217 -9.67 -9.62 20.40
C HIS A 217 -9.66 -8.55 21.51
N PRO A 218 -10.35 -8.74 22.63
CA PRO A 218 -10.54 -7.68 23.64
C PRO A 218 -9.25 -7.06 24.16
N VAL A 219 -8.22 -7.88 24.45
CA VAL A 219 -6.91 -7.40 24.92
C VAL A 219 -6.25 -6.55 23.84
N SER A 220 -6.21 -7.03 22.58
CA SER A 220 -5.61 -6.28 21.48
C SER A 220 -6.35 -4.96 21.19
N SER A 221 -7.67 -4.97 21.33
CA SER A 221 -8.49 -3.75 21.18
C SER A 221 -8.20 -2.74 22.29
N ALA A 222 -8.06 -3.19 23.54
CA ALA A 222 -7.67 -2.32 24.64
C ALA A 222 -6.28 -1.70 24.45
N VAL A 223 -5.31 -2.50 23.95
CA VAL A 223 -3.97 -1.99 23.61
C VAL A 223 -4.03 -0.96 22.47
N ALA A 224 -4.87 -1.22 21.44
CA ALA A 224 -5.05 -0.27 20.35
C ALA A 224 -5.64 1.06 20.84
N LEU A 225 -6.66 1.01 21.71
CA LEU A 225 -7.25 2.23 22.31
C LEU A 225 -6.23 3.01 23.12
N ALA A 226 -5.47 2.32 24.00
CA ALA A 226 -4.41 2.98 24.79
C ALA A 226 -3.33 3.62 23.89
N ASN A 227 -2.98 2.96 22.77
CA ASN A 227 -2.02 3.51 21.81
C ASN A 227 -2.59 4.75 21.09
N LEU A 228 -3.86 4.74 20.70
CA LEU A 228 -4.52 5.91 20.07
C LEU A 228 -4.61 7.09 21.05
N ASP A 229 -4.93 6.84 22.32
CA ASP A 229 -4.93 7.87 23.37
C ASP A 229 -3.54 8.51 23.53
N ILE A 230 -2.45 7.73 23.40
CA ILE A 230 -1.08 8.24 23.42
C ILE A 230 -0.82 9.13 22.18
N PHE A 231 -1.24 8.70 21.00
CA PHE A 231 -1.11 9.52 19.78
C PHE A 231 -1.72 10.92 19.92
N GLU A 232 -2.94 10.97 20.45
CA GLU A 232 -3.66 12.23 20.67
C GLU A 232 -3.02 13.05 21.78
N ARG A 233 -2.81 12.47 22.97
CA ARG A 233 -2.30 13.14 24.15
C ARG A 233 -0.91 13.73 23.95
N GLU A 234 -0.03 13.01 23.22
CA GLU A 234 1.36 13.42 23.02
C GLU A 234 1.57 14.13 21.67
N GLY A 235 0.53 14.30 20.86
CA GLY A 235 0.61 15.00 19.58
C GLY A 235 1.60 14.37 18.61
N LEU A 236 1.65 13.01 18.56
CA LEU A 236 2.71 12.29 17.84
C LEU A 236 2.72 12.58 16.34
N ASN A 237 1.56 12.79 15.71
CA ASN A 237 1.47 13.17 14.31
C ASN A 237 2.15 14.52 14.04
N ASP A 238 1.90 15.53 14.89
CA ASP A 238 2.50 16.85 14.77
C ASP A 238 4.01 16.80 15.05
N HIS A 239 4.42 15.96 16.01
CA HIS A 239 5.84 15.70 16.27
C HIS A 239 6.55 15.16 15.02
N VAL A 240 5.96 14.17 14.33
CA VAL A 240 6.53 13.65 13.07
C VAL A 240 6.63 14.75 12.03
N LYS A 241 5.54 15.51 11.78
CA LYS A 241 5.53 16.61 10.80
C LYS A 241 6.60 17.66 11.08
N SER A 242 6.75 18.06 12.33
CA SER A 242 7.71 19.09 12.73
C SER A 242 9.17 18.60 12.68
N THR A 243 9.42 17.32 12.93
CA THR A 243 10.77 16.73 13.00
C THR A 243 11.24 16.16 11.65
N ALA A 244 10.32 15.73 10.77
CA ALA A 244 10.64 15.12 9.49
C ALA A 244 11.61 15.92 8.60
N PRO A 245 11.53 17.28 8.50
CA PRO A 245 12.50 18.04 7.72
C PRO A 245 13.94 17.91 8.21
N ALA A 246 14.17 17.90 9.51
CA ALA A 246 15.50 17.73 10.10
C ALA A 246 16.03 16.30 9.88
N PHE A 247 15.13 15.31 9.99
CA PHE A 247 15.46 13.91 9.70
C PHE A 247 15.87 13.72 8.24
N ARG A 248 15.07 14.25 7.31
CA ARG A 248 15.37 14.26 5.87
C ARG A 248 16.72 14.89 5.58
N SER A 249 16.96 16.11 6.07
CA SER A 249 18.23 16.84 5.87
C SER A 249 19.45 16.07 6.41
N THR A 250 19.26 15.28 7.48
CA THR A 250 20.31 14.41 8.00
C THR A 250 20.60 13.24 7.08
N LEU A 251 19.56 12.60 6.53
CA LEU A 251 19.70 11.49 5.59
C LEU A 251 20.30 11.95 4.24
N GLU A 252 19.95 13.13 3.76
CA GLU A 252 20.47 13.69 2.51
C GLU A 252 21.99 13.88 2.53
N LYS A 253 22.63 14.03 3.69
CA LYS A 253 24.10 14.03 3.81
C LYS A 253 24.75 12.72 3.35
N LEU A 254 23.98 11.64 3.30
CA LEU A 254 24.47 10.36 2.80
C LEU A 254 24.76 10.38 1.30
N TYR A 255 24.25 11.37 0.56
CA TYR A 255 24.62 11.56 -0.84
C TYR A 255 26.12 11.84 -1.05
N ASP A 256 26.85 12.28 -0.01
CA ASP A 256 28.30 12.46 -0.07
C ASP A 256 29.06 11.11 -0.19
N LEU A 257 28.41 10.01 0.17
CA LEU A 257 28.99 8.68 0.07
C LEU A 257 28.91 8.16 -1.38
N PRO A 258 30.00 7.58 -1.91
CA PRO A 258 30.07 7.15 -3.31
C PRO A 258 29.06 6.03 -3.67
N ILE A 259 28.63 5.25 -2.67
CA ILE A 259 27.71 4.13 -2.86
C ILE A 259 26.23 4.50 -2.69
N VAL A 260 25.89 5.72 -2.30
CA VAL A 260 24.48 6.14 -2.12
C VAL A 260 23.97 6.78 -3.39
N GLY A 261 23.10 6.07 -4.10
CA GLY A 261 22.51 6.54 -5.35
C GLY A 261 21.27 7.41 -5.14
N ASP A 262 20.43 7.04 -4.16
CA ASP A 262 19.21 7.77 -3.87
C ASP A 262 18.83 7.71 -2.38
N VAL A 263 18.23 8.80 -1.88
CA VAL A 263 17.64 8.91 -0.54
C VAL A 263 16.22 9.42 -0.72
N ARG A 264 15.23 8.60 -0.44
CA ARG A 264 13.83 8.93 -0.69
C ARG A 264 12.93 8.48 0.44
N GLY A 265 11.80 9.13 0.61
CA GLY A 265 10.85 8.79 1.66
C GLY A 265 9.99 9.98 2.05
N GLU A 266 9.14 9.78 3.06
CA GLU A 266 8.26 10.79 3.62
C GLU A 266 8.14 10.58 5.13
N GLY A 267 8.01 11.68 5.89
CA GLY A 267 7.88 11.64 7.35
C GLY A 267 9.08 10.94 8.02
N PHE A 268 8.84 9.83 8.68
CA PHE A 268 9.84 8.95 9.28
C PHE A 268 9.96 7.61 8.54
N PHE A 269 9.72 7.61 7.25
CA PHE A 269 9.75 6.42 6.42
C PHE A 269 10.61 6.64 5.18
N TYR A 270 11.87 6.20 5.24
CA TYR A 270 12.88 6.43 4.20
C TYR A 270 13.53 5.14 3.72
N GLY A 271 13.93 5.15 2.46
CA GLY A 271 14.80 4.17 1.82
C GLY A 271 16.08 4.83 1.31
N ILE A 272 17.18 4.12 1.42
CA ILE A 272 18.49 4.51 0.87
C ILE A 272 18.86 3.48 -0.19
N GLU A 273 18.98 3.92 -1.43
CA GLU A 273 19.38 3.04 -2.52
C GLU A 273 20.89 3.02 -2.67
N LEU A 274 21.46 1.83 -2.52
CA LEU A 274 22.90 1.62 -2.68
C LEU A 274 23.20 1.17 -4.10
N VAL A 275 24.21 1.79 -4.72
CA VAL A 275 24.67 1.53 -6.07
C VAL A 275 26.19 1.37 -6.10
N LYS A 276 26.71 0.59 -7.04
CA LYS A 276 28.15 0.51 -7.29
C LYS A 276 28.67 1.75 -7.98
N ASP A 277 27.84 2.33 -8.85
CA ASP A 277 28.14 3.51 -9.64
C ASP A 277 26.91 4.40 -9.75
N LYS A 278 27.04 5.68 -9.40
CA LYS A 278 25.92 6.62 -9.39
C LYS A 278 25.46 7.02 -10.80
N THR A 279 26.34 6.99 -11.78
CA THR A 279 26.03 7.40 -13.15
C THR A 279 25.25 6.33 -13.87
N THR A 280 25.70 5.09 -13.78
CA THR A 280 25.04 3.94 -14.41
C THR A 280 23.91 3.38 -13.56
N LYS A 281 23.84 3.76 -12.28
CA LYS A 281 22.90 3.22 -11.27
C LYS A 281 23.03 1.70 -11.11
N GLU A 282 24.22 1.13 -11.40
CA GLU A 282 24.48 -0.31 -11.27
C GLU A 282 24.31 -0.73 -9.82
N THR A 283 23.49 -1.77 -9.59
CA THR A 283 23.22 -2.32 -8.25
C THR A 283 24.32 -3.29 -7.84
N PHE A 284 24.49 -3.46 -6.53
CA PHE A 284 25.28 -4.56 -5.99
C PHE A 284 24.58 -5.90 -6.26
N THR A 285 25.37 -6.98 -6.39
CA THR A 285 24.82 -8.33 -6.45
C THR A 285 24.17 -8.70 -5.12
N CYS A 286 23.07 -9.41 -5.16
CA CYS A 286 22.14 -9.68 -4.05
C CYS A 286 22.74 -10.29 -2.75
N LEU A 287 24.01 -10.69 -2.77
CA LEU A 287 24.70 -11.26 -1.60
C LEU A 287 24.99 -10.25 -0.46
N LEU A 288 24.83 -8.95 -0.72
CA LEU A 288 24.96 -7.91 0.33
C LEU A 288 23.64 -7.66 1.08
N TYR A 289 22.55 -8.25 0.64
CA TYR A 289 21.22 -8.15 1.29
C TYR A 289 20.97 -9.30 2.27
N THR A 290 21.96 -9.73 2.98
CA THR A 290 21.76 -10.51 4.20
C THR A 290 21.66 -9.53 5.37
N SER A 291 20.60 -8.76 5.39
CA SER A 291 20.19 -8.18 6.65
C SER A 291 19.49 -9.29 7.42
N PRO A 292 20.02 -9.75 8.53
CA PRO A 292 19.22 -10.46 9.50
C PRO A 292 18.16 -9.46 9.97
N SER A 293 16.92 -9.78 9.73
CA SER A 293 15.78 -9.08 10.33
C SER A 293 15.83 -9.22 11.84
#